data_4f583d1f934811cd76928eae035b6c5a
#
_entry.id   4f583d1f934811cd76928eae035b6c5a
#
_cell.length_a   1.000
_cell.length_b   1.000
_cell.length_c   1.000
_cell.angle_alpha   90.00
_cell.angle_beta   90.00
_cell.angle_gamma   90.00
#
_symmetry.space_group_name_H-M   'P 1'
#
loop_
_entity.id
_entity.type
_entity.pdbx_description
1 polymer ?
#
loop_
_entity_poly.entity_id
_entity_poly.type
_entity_poly.pdbx_seq_one_letter_code
_entity_poly.pdbx_strand_id
1 'polypeptide(L)'
;MENILLEALKTSSIDFNIDSDEKYQYELITNGEEKIVTRLRKYFEDCDEFIISVAFITMGGISLFLEELKNLENKGIKGKILTGDYLTFTEPKALKKLLSYKNIDLKVATNRKHHTKAYFFRKGNVWTLIVGSSNLTQDALTVNFEWNIKVNSLENGKIVKSILETFNKEFDNLKTLTEEDIENYQKKYEQLKKLIEVNNQNLDLDEIKPNSMQVQALKNLEETRKENDRALLISATGTGKTYLSAFDVKQAKAKKILFVAHRKVILERSKISYQRILKNKKMEIFDSNFQINDKDEVVFAMVQTLNKEKNLNVFPKDYFDYIIIDEVHHGGAKTYQSIFQYFKPKFLLGITATPERTDDFNIYQLFNYNVAYEIRLQDAMTEELLCPFHYFGISDIVIDGKSIDEKTSIKKLTSDKRVKHILEKSRYYSYSGERLSCLIFVSKVEEAKILVEKFLEQGVKAIALSSENSDNEREEAIRKMEQGEIEYIISVDIFNEGVDIPCVNQVILLR
;
A
#
# COMPACT_ATOMS: atom_id res chain seq x y z
N MET A 1 6.10 7.34 -43.32
CA MET A 1 6.22 7.79 -41.92
C MET A 1 6.46 9.30 -41.83
N GLU A 2 7.45 9.86 -42.53
CA GLU A 2 7.75 11.31 -42.48
C GLU A 2 6.58 12.20 -42.91
N ASN A 3 5.90 11.86 -44.03
CA ASN A 3 4.73 12.63 -44.50
C ASN A 3 3.56 12.60 -43.50
N ILE A 4 3.28 11.45 -42.89
CA ILE A 4 2.22 11.29 -41.88
C ILE A 4 2.53 12.12 -40.65
N LEU A 5 3.78 12.06 -40.17
CA LEU A 5 4.21 12.88 -39.04
C LEU A 5 4.09 14.38 -39.34
N LEU A 6 4.47 14.79 -40.56
CA LEU A 6 4.40 16.20 -40.97
C LEU A 6 2.97 16.71 -41.02
N GLU A 7 2.03 15.91 -41.52
CA GLU A 7 0.59 16.24 -41.56
C GLU A 7 0.02 16.30 -40.15
N ALA A 8 0.28 15.30 -39.33
CA ALA A 8 -0.17 15.27 -37.92
C ALA A 8 0.31 16.50 -37.12
N LEU A 9 1.58 16.88 -37.29
CA LEU A 9 2.14 18.07 -36.63
C LEU A 9 1.54 19.38 -37.17
N LYS A 10 1.19 19.47 -38.46
CA LYS A 10 0.56 20.67 -39.04
C LYS A 10 -0.89 20.86 -38.57
N THR A 11 -1.61 19.81 -38.35
CA THR A 11 -3.04 19.84 -38.07
C THR A 11 -3.40 19.83 -36.62
N SER A 12 -2.71 19.03 -35.80
CA SER A 12 -3.06 18.83 -34.39
C SER A 12 -2.93 20.05 -33.47
N SER A 13 -2.11 21.04 -33.86
CA SER A 13 -1.94 22.29 -33.08
C SER A 13 -2.76 23.47 -33.63
N ILE A 14 -3.43 23.30 -34.75
CA ILE A 14 -4.13 24.41 -35.43
C ILE A 14 -5.63 24.22 -35.41
N ASP A 15 -6.15 23.03 -35.70
CA ASP A 15 -7.59 22.76 -35.78
C ASP A 15 -7.91 21.36 -35.25
N PHE A 16 -8.77 21.32 -34.22
CA PHE A 16 -9.25 20.08 -33.61
C PHE A 16 -10.13 19.23 -34.54
N ASN A 17 -10.78 19.84 -35.52
CA ASN A 17 -11.69 19.14 -36.42
C ASN A 17 -11.01 18.50 -37.64
N ILE A 18 -9.70 18.66 -37.76
CA ILE A 18 -8.93 18.06 -38.83
C ILE A 18 -8.39 16.69 -38.38
N ASP A 19 -8.85 15.62 -39.05
CA ASP A 19 -8.36 14.27 -38.82
C ASP A 19 -6.86 14.17 -39.13
N SER A 20 -6.09 13.77 -38.14
CA SER A 20 -4.67 13.45 -38.28
C SER A 20 -4.33 12.16 -37.53
N ASP A 21 -3.22 11.53 -37.85
CA ASP A 21 -2.79 10.30 -37.16
C ASP A 21 -2.55 10.60 -35.67
N GLU A 22 -3.48 10.15 -34.81
CA GLU A 22 -3.47 10.35 -33.35
C GLU A 22 -2.13 9.98 -32.70
N LYS A 23 -1.44 9.02 -33.25
CA LYS A 23 -0.14 8.57 -32.73
C LYS A 23 0.91 9.69 -32.71
N TYR A 24 0.82 10.65 -33.62
CA TYR A 24 1.79 11.73 -33.78
C TYR A 24 1.29 13.11 -33.34
N GLN A 25 0.06 13.21 -32.88
CA GLN A 25 -0.49 14.48 -32.37
C GLN A 25 0.21 14.93 -31.09
N TYR A 26 0.19 16.25 -30.85
CA TYR A 26 0.46 16.79 -29.54
C TYR A 26 -0.61 16.31 -28.55
N GLU A 27 -0.22 15.94 -27.37
CA GLU A 27 -1.14 15.37 -26.40
C GLU A 27 -0.79 15.82 -25.00
N LEU A 28 -1.82 16.20 -24.23
CA LEU A 28 -1.69 16.40 -22.77
C LEU A 28 -1.90 15.04 -22.10
N ILE A 29 -0.86 14.56 -21.43
CA ILE A 29 -0.89 13.32 -20.65
C ILE A 29 -1.05 13.67 -19.17
N THR A 30 -2.07 13.11 -18.53
CA THR A 30 -2.38 13.29 -17.11
C THR A 30 -2.67 11.94 -16.45
N ASN A 31 -2.88 11.92 -15.15
CA ASN A 31 -3.37 10.73 -14.42
C ASN A 31 -4.92 10.64 -14.40
N GLY A 32 -5.59 11.08 -15.48
CA GLY A 32 -7.03 10.99 -15.64
C GLY A 32 -7.53 9.58 -15.97
N GLU A 33 -8.24 9.41 -17.08
CA GLU A 33 -8.77 8.11 -17.54
C GLU A 33 -7.66 7.08 -17.81
N GLU A 34 -6.57 7.50 -18.45
CA GLU A 34 -5.40 6.67 -18.63
C GLU A 34 -4.22 7.23 -17.81
N LYS A 35 -3.60 6.39 -16.98
CA LYS A 35 -2.48 6.78 -16.13
C LYS A 35 -1.20 7.03 -16.93
N ILE A 36 -0.35 7.95 -16.46
CA ILE A 36 0.95 8.25 -17.06
C ILE A 36 1.81 6.98 -17.18
N VAL A 37 1.81 6.13 -16.16
CA VAL A 37 2.51 4.83 -16.18
C VAL A 37 2.11 3.96 -17.36
N THR A 38 0.83 3.89 -17.69
CA THR A 38 0.32 3.08 -18.82
C THR A 38 0.87 3.60 -20.16
N ARG A 39 0.93 4.92 -20.30
CA ARG A 39 1.52 5.56 -21.49
C ARG A 39 3.02 5.28 -21.61
N LEU A 40 3.77 5.44 -20.52
CA LEU A 40 5.21 5.20 -20.53
C LEU A 40 5.55 3.74 -20.82
N ARG A 41 4.77 2.77 -20.32
CA ARG A 41 4.95 1.34 -20.63
C ARG A 41 4.90 1.07 -22.13
N LYS A 42 3.90 1.61 -22.83
CA LYS A 42 3.76 1.47 -24.29
C LYS A 42 5.02 1.93 -25.03
N TYR A 43 5.66 3.01 -24.56
CA TYR A 43 6.90 3.49 -25.16
C TYR A 43 8.11 2.64 -24.82
N PHE A 44 8.22 2.13 -23.58
CA PHE A 44 9.28 1.19 -23.22
C PHE A 44 9.21 -0.12 -24.00
N GLU A 45 8.02 -0.62 -24.31
CA GLU A 45 7.81 -1.86 -25.06
C GLU A 45 8.33 -1.77 -26.52
N ASP A 46 8.24 -0.60 -27.14
CA ASP A 46 8.49 -0.40 -28.57
C ASP A 46 9.54 0.70 -28.87
N CYS A 47 10.51 0.93 -28.01
CA CYS A 47 11.60 1.87 -28.29
C CYS A 47 12.90 1.16 -28.73
N ASP A 48 13.73 1.91 -29.45
CA ASP A 48 15.11 1.51 -29.82
C ASP A 48 16.15 2.18 -28.91
N GLU A 49 15.75 3.23 -28.18
CA GLU A 49 16.57 3.96 -27.21
C GLU A 49 15.65 4.77 -26.30
N PHE A 50 16.04 4.97 -25.04
CA PHE A 50 15.31 5.84 -24.13
C PHE A 50 16.23 6.74 -23.32
N ILE A 51 15.70 7.91 -22.93
CA ILE A 51 16.37 8.86 -22.03
C ILE A 51 15.35 9.31 -21.00
N ILE A 52 15.74 9.29 -19.74
CA ILE A 52 14.95 9.82 -18.61
C ILE A 52 15.76 10.89 -17.89
N SER A 53 15.18 12.07 -17.74
CA SER A 53 15.78 13.17 -17.00
C SER A 53 14.75 13.67 -15.99
N VAL A 54 14.93 13.33 -14.70
CA VAL A 54 13.96 13.64 -13.64
C VAL A 54 14.65 14.14 -12.38
N ALA A 55 13.96 14.99 -11.62
CA ALA A 55 14.50 15.53 -10.38
C ALA A 55 14.67 14.44 -9.32
N PHE A 56 13.70 13.52 -9.22
CA PHE A 56 13.64 12.51 -8.16
C PHE A 56 13.29 11.13 -8.72
N ILE A 57 13.90 10.11 -8.11
CA ILE A 57 13.62 8.70 -8.41
C ILE A 57 13.38 7.95 -7.11
N THR A 58 12.26 7.24 -7.01
CA THR A 58 11.95 6.35 -5.88
C THR A 58 11.91 4.89 -6.32
N MET A 59 12.06 3.97 -5.37
CA MET A 59 11.91 2.55 -5.63
C MET A 59 10.50 2.22 -6.12
N GLY A 60 9.46 2.89 -5.55
CA GLY A 60 8.09 2.79 -6.02
C GLY A 60 7.92 3.15 -7.50
N GLY A 61 8.56 4.24 -7.94
CA GLY A 61 8.54 4.64 -9.35
C GLY A 61 9.20 3.62 -10.29
N ILE A 62 10.37 3.07 -9.90
CA ILE A 62 11.06 2.05 -10.69
C ILE A 62 10.27 0.73 -10.71
N SER A 63 9.63 0.36 -9.61
CA SER A 63 8.87 -0.88 -9.49
C SER A 63 7.76 -0.98 -10.53
N LEU A 64 7.25 0.15 -11.00
CA LEU A 64 6.27 0.20 -12.09
C LEU A 64 6.79 -0.34 -13.44
N PHE A 65 8.11 -0.37 -13.64
CA PHE A 65 8.75 -0.65 -14.95
C PHE A 65 9.80 -1.78 -14.90
N LEU A 66 9.80 -2.61 -13.84
CA LEU A 66 10.83 -3.66 -13.68
C LEU A 66 10.86 -4.66 -14.85
N GLU A 67 9.68 -5.05 -15.33
CA GLU A 67 9.57 -5.99 -16.45
C GLU A 67 10.03 -5.33 -17.76
N GLU A 68 9.59 -4.10 -18.01
CA GLU A 68 9.96 -3.34 -19.21
C GLU A 68 11.48 -3.09 -19.25
N LEU A 69 12.06 -2.63 -18.14
CA LEU A 69 13.50 -2.41 -18.02
C LEU A 69 14.30 -3.71 -18.21
N LYS A 70 13.80 -4.83 -17.69
CA LYS A 70 14.43 -6.13 -17.88
C LYS A 70 14.34 -6.60 -19.33
N ASN A 71 13.22 -6.38 -20.00
CA ASN A 71 13.03 -6.70 -21.40
C ASN A 71 13.96 -5.86 -22.30
N LEU A 72 14.11 -4.56 -21.97
CA LEU A 72 15.05 -3.68 -22.68
C LEU A 72 16.51 -4.13 -22.49
N GLU A 73 16.88 -4.55 -21.28
CA GLU A 73 18.20 -5.14 -21.03
C GLU A 73 18.44 -6.40 -21.87
N ASN A 74 17.47 -7.32 -21.89
CA ASN A 74 17.57 -8.56 -22.68
C ASN A 74 17.65 -8.29 -24.19
N LYS A 75 17.02 -7.22 -24.67
CA LYS A 75 17.08 -6.77 -26.06
C LYS A 75 18.35 -5.96 -26.36
N GLY A 76 19.16 -5.59 -25.37
CA GLY A 76 20.34 -4.73 -25.49
C GLY A 76 20.04 -3.27 -25.86
N ILE A 77 18.80 -2.82 -25.61
CA ILE A 77 18.35 -1.45 -25.88
C ILE A 77 18.95 -0.51 -24.83
N LYS A 78 19.70 0.50 -25.29
CA LYS A 78 20.39 1.42 -24.39
C LYS A 78 19.49 2.48 -23.81
N GLY A 79 19.72 2.81 -22.54
CA GLY A 79 19.05 3.89 -21.84
C GLY A 79 20.02 4.81 -21.12
N LYS A 80 19.70 6.10 -21.08
CA LYS A 80 20.41 7.10 -20.26
C LYS A 80 19.45 7.64 -19.20
N ILE A 81 19.88 7.68 -17.95
CA ILE A 81 19.08 8.22 -16.86
C ILE A 81 19.88 9.28 -16.11
N LEU A 82 19.30 10.47 -15.99
CA LEU A 82 19.84 11.59 -15.22
C LEU A 82 18.85 11.98 -14.12
N THR A 83 19.35 12.07 -12.88
CA THR A 83 18.56 12.52 -11.74
C THR A 83 19.38 13.44 -10.81
N GLY A 84 18.72 14.05 -9.83
CA GLY A 84 19.37 14.88 -8.82
C GLY A 84 19.45 14.21 -7.45
N ASP A 85 20.34 14.70 -6.60
CA ASP A 85 20.44 14.33 -5.18
C ASP A 85 19.85 15.41 -4.24
N TYR A 86 19.18 16.42 -4.81
CA TYR A 86 18.65 17.57 -4.09
C TYR A 86 17.62 17.16 -3.03
N LEU A 87 17.79 17.64 -1.81
CA LEU A 87 16.96 17.37 -0.63
C LEU A 87 16.77 15.87 -0.30
N THR A 88 17.61 14.98 -0.84
CA THR A 88 17.54 13.53 -0.59
C THR A 88 16.20 12.88 -0.95
N PHE A 89 15.44 13.42 -1.92
CA PHE A 89 14.21 12.80 -2.39
C PHE A 89 14.46 11.60 -3.32
N THR A 90 15.66 11.51 -3.93
CA THR A 90 16.05 10.32 -4.69
C THR A 90 16.50 9.22 -3.72
N GLU A 91 15.88 8.04 -3.82
CA GLU A 91 16.20 6.92 -2.94
C GLU A 91 17.47 6.19 -3.36
N PRO A 92 18.46 5.96 -2.46
CA PRO A 92 19.69 5.22 -2.77
C PRO A 92 19.44 3.82 -3.35
N LYS A 93 18.40 3.12 -2.85
CA LYS A 93 18.00 1.80 -3.37
C LYS A 93 17.53 1.85 -4.81
N ALA A 94 16.82 2.89 -5.19
CA ALA A 94 16.40 3.12 -6.56
C ALA A 94 17.59 3.28 -7.49
N LEU A 95 18.60 4.05 -7.08
CA LEU A 95 19.85 4.19 -7.82
C LEU A 95 20.59 2.86 -7.93
N LYS A 96 20.70 2.09 -6.85
CA LYS A 96 21.33 0.77 -6.85
C LYS A 96 20.61 -0.21 -7.78
N LYS A 97 19.26 -0.17 -7.79
CA LYS A 97 18.46 -1.00 -8.70
C LYS A 97 18.69 -0.63 -10.16
N LEU A 98 18.71 0.66 -10.51
CA LEU A 98 18.99 1.11 -11.87
C LEU A 98 20.42 0.76 -12.31
N LEU A 99 21.39 0.90 -11.42
CA LEU A 99 22.80 0.55 -11.71
C LEU A 99 22.98 -0.95 -12.00
N SER A 100 22.09 -1.81 -11.51
CA SER A 100 22.14 -3.25 -11.78
C SER A 100 21.78 -3.64 -13.22
N TYR A 101 21.17 -2.73 -14.01
CA TYR A 101 20.88 -2.96 -15.44
C TYR A 101 22.06 -2.55 -16.31
N LYS A 102 22.64 -3.49 -17.05
CA LYS A 102 23.85 -3.29 -17.86
C LYS A 102 23.66 -2.37 -19.08
N ASN A 103 22.43 -2.17 -19.50
CA ASN A 103 22.07 -1.33 -20.64
C ASN A 103 21.76 0.11 -20.26
N ILE A 104 21.80 0.46 -18.99
CA ILE A 104 21.47 1.80 -18.47
C ILE A 104 22.75 2.52 -18.06
N ASP A 105 22.98 3.72 -18.65
CA ASP A 105 23.98 4.67 -18.18
C ASP A 105 23.29 5.66 -17.20
N LEU A 106 23.62 5.52 -15.91
CA LEU A 106 23.00 6.28 -14.82
C LEU A 106 23.96 7.34 -14.28
N LYS A 107 23.51 8.59 -14.25
CA LYS A 107 24.26 9.70 -13.65
C LYS A 107 23.41 10.53 -12.69
N VAL A 108 24.06 11.12 -11.70
CA VAL A 108 23.43 11.94 -10.67
C VAL A 108 24.08 13.33 -10.64
N ALA A 109 23.26 14.36 -10.74
CA ALA A 109 23.69 15.75 -10.61
C ALA A 109 23.79 16.14 -9.11
N THR A 110 25.01 16.11 -8.56
CA THR A 110 25.27 16.36 -7.14
C THR A 110 25.50 17.83 -6.77
N ASN A 111 25.87 18.67 -7.74
CA ASN A 111 26.28 20.06 -7.48
C ASN A 111 25.32 21.10 -8.07
N ARG A 112 24.20 20.69 -8.62
CA ARG A 112 23.21 21.56 -9.26
C ARG A 112 21.81 21.11 -8.87
N LYS A 113 20.89 22.07 -8.73
CA LYS A 113 19.47 21.81 -8.57
C LYS A 113 18.89 21.27 -9.89
N HIS A 114 19.07 19.97 -10.15
CA HIS A 114 18.45 19.31 -11.28
C HIS A 114 16.95 19.15 -11.02
N HIS A 115 16.11 19.78 -11.85
CA HIS A 115 14.66 19.79 -11.62
C HIS A 115 13.84 19.51 -12.89
N THR A 116 14.47 18.94 -13.91
CA THR A 116 13.80 18.48 -15.14
C THR A 116 12.87 17.31 -14.83
N LYS A 117 11.83 17.13 -15.62
CA LYS A 117 10.98 15.95 -15.66
C LYS A 117 10.65 15.69 -17.11
N ALA A 118 11.37 14.76 -17.70
CA ALA A 118 11.30 14.47 -19.12
C ALA A 118 11.63 13.01 -19.41
N TYR A 119 10.88 12.43 -20.34
CA TYR A 119 11.01 11.06 -20.81
C TYR A 119 11.07 11.11 -22.33
N PHE A 120 12.11 10.55 -22.92
CA PHE A 120 12.32 10.54 -24.36
C PHE A 120 12.49 9.12 -24.85
N PHE A 121 11.81 8.79 -25.92
CA PHE A 121 11.85 7.47 -26.54
C PHE A 121 12.08 7.61 -28.04
N ARG A 122 13.01 6.82 -28.59
CA ARG A 122 13.27 6.79 -30.02
C ARG A 122 12.74 5.50 -30.64
N LYS A 123 12.08 5.64 -31.76
CA LYS A 123 11.68 4.52 -32.62
C LYS A 123 12.01 4.86 -34.09
N GLY A 124 12.95 4.16 -34.68
CA GLY A 124 13.49 4.51 -36.01
C GLY A 124 14.07 5.92 -35.97
N ASN A 125 13.55 6.81 -36.83
CA ASN A 125 13.94 8.21 -36.90
C ASN A 125 12.99 9.18 -36.17
N VAL A 126 12.01 8.64 -35.40
CA VAL A 126 11.05 9.44 -34.65
C VAL A 126 11.39 9.41 -33.17
N TRP A 127 11.44 10.58 -32.56
CA TRP A 127 11.51 10.78 -31.13
C TRP A 127 10.15 11.18 -30.56
N THR A 128 9.72 10.50 -29.51
CA THR A 128 8.61 10.91 -28.65
C THR A 128 9.18 11.55 -27.42
N LEU A 129 8.81 12.81 -27.20
CA LEU A 129 9.24 13.62 -26.06
C LEU A 129 8.05 13.83 -25.15
N ILE A 130 8.17 13.47 -23.88
CA ILE A 130 7.17 13.72 -22.83
C ILE A 130 7.83 14.61 -21.78
N VAL A 131 7.36 15.84 -21.65
CA VAL A 131 7.93 16.85 -20.75
C VAL A 131 6.84 17.47 -19.90
N GLY A 132 7.06 17.54 -18.60
CA GLY A 132 6.04 18.10 -17.70
C GLY A 132 6.45 18.16 -16.24
N SER A 133 5.54 17.77 -15.36
CA SER A 133 5.71 17.86 -13.91
C SER A 133 6.07 16.52 -13.25
N SER A 134 5.94 15.37 -13.93
CA SER A 134 6.05 14.04 -13.34
C SER A 134 7.49 13.59 -13.11
N ASN A 135 7.83 13.34 -11.86
CA ASN A 135 9.05 12.63 -11.48
C ASN A 135 8.90 11.10 -11.69
N LEU A 136 10.00 10.35 -11.61
CA LEU A 136 9.97 8.87 -11.61
C LEU A 136 9.66 8.37 -10.20
N THR A 137 8.48 8.71 -9.72
CA THR A 137 7.91 8.30 -8.44
C THR A 137 6.54 7.67 -8.68
N GLN A 138 6.12 6.77 -7.77
CA GLN A 138 4.83 6.09 -7.93
C GLN A 138 3.69 7.10 -8.03
N ASP A 139 3.61 8.03 -7.08
CA ASP A 139 2.49 8.96 -6.99
C ASP A 139 2.40 9.89 -8.20
N ALA A 140 3.55 10.40 -8.68
CA ALA A 140 3.58 11.23 -9.88
C ALA A 140 3.09 10.48 -11.14
N LEU A 141 3.30 9.15 -11.21
CA LEU A 141 2.96 8.36 -12.39
C LEU A 141 1.57 7.71 -12.31
N THR A 142 0.91 7.70 -11.13
CA THR A 142 -0.35 6.95 -10.94
C THR A 142 -1.47 7.74 -10.26
N VAL A 143 -1.15 8.69 -9.37
CA VAL A 143 -2.12 9.35 -8.48
C VAL A 143 -2.15 10.86 -8.64
N ASN A 144 -0.98 11.51 -8.54
CA ASN A 144 -0.89 12.97 -8.50
C ASN A 144 -1.51 13.62 -9.74
N PHE A 145 -2.03 14.83 -9.53
CA PHE A 145 -2.47 15.68 -10.64
C PHE A 145 -1.25 16.27 -11.35
N GLU A 146 -0.84 15.60 -12.43
CA GLU A 146 0.35 15.93 -13.20
C GLU A 146 -0.02 16.33 -14.63
N TRP A 147 0.72 17.27 -15.19
CA TRP A 147 0.61 17.67 -16.59
C TRP A 147 1.89 17.37 -17.33
N ASN A 148 1.79 16.59 -18.39
CA ASN A 148 2.90 16.30 -19.28
C ASN A 148 2.44 16.50 -20.73
N ILE A 149 3.25 17.14 -21.53
CA ILE A 149 3.01 17.34 -22.95
C ILE A 149 3.82 16.34 -23.73
N LYS A 150 3.15 15.57 -24.57
CA LYS A 150 3.78 14.69 -25.55
C LYS A 150 3.99 15.46 -26.86
N VAL A 151 5.20 15.37 -27.41
CA VAL A 151 5.60 15.94 -28.69
C VAL A 151 6.35 14.88 -29.46
N ASN A 152 6.00 14.67 -30.73
CA ASN A 152 6.77 13.83 -31.64
C ASN A 152 7.58 14.70 -32.59
N SER A 153 8.80 14.25 -32.92
CA SER A 153 9.66 14.95 -33.86
C SER A 153 10.60 13.97 -34.55
N LEU A 154 11.07 14.33 -35.70
CA LEU A 154 12.16 13.59 -36.37
C LEU A 154 13.50 13.87 -35.67
N GLU A 155 14.45 12.96 -35.80
CA GLU A 155 15.80 13.07 -35.21
C GLU A 155 16.51 14.38 -35.62
N ASN A 156 16.32 14.83 -36.87
CA ASN A 156 16.85 16.10 -37.37
C ASN A 156 15.97 17.31 -37.03
N GLY A 157 14.86 17.12 -36.33
CA GLY A 157 13.96 18.19 -35.90
C GLY A 157 14.62 19.15 -34.91
N LYS A 158 14.39 20.44 -35.06
CA LYS A 158 15.03 21.50 -34.24
C LYS A 158 14.86 21.25 -32.74
N ILE A 159 13.66 20.82 -32.29
CA ILE A 159 13.36 20.62 -30.87
C ILE A 159 14.16 19.43 -30.31
N VAL A 160 14.18 18.29 -31.00
CA VAL A 160 14.94 17.10 -30.60
C VAL A 160 16.43 17.41 -30.54
N LYS A 161 16.95 18.05 -31.58
CA LYS A 161 18.38 18.42 -31.66
C LYS A 161 18.76 19.32 -30.45
N SER A 162 18.00 20.37 -30.18
CA SER A 162 18.27 21.28 -29.07
C SER A 162 18.18 20.59 -27.70
N ILE A 163 17.21 19.70 -27.50
CA ILE A 163 17.05 18.97 -26.26
C ILE A 163 18.19 17.95 -26.06
N LEU A 164 18.51 17.15 -27.09
CA LEU A 164 19.58 16.17 -27.00
C LEU A 164 20.96 16.83 -26.82
N GLU A 165 21.25 17.93 -27.52
CA GLU A 165 22.46 18.70 -27.31
C GLU A 165 22.59 19.23 -25.88
N THR A 166 21.49 19.77 -25.33
CA THR A 166 21.45 20.27 -23.94
C THR A 166 21.61 19.13 -22.93
N PHE A 167 20.86 18.05 -23.11
CA PHE A 167 20.94 16.87 -22.24
C PHE A 167 22.35 16.24 -22.28
N ASN A 168 22.88 15.95 -23.46
CA ASN A 168 24.21 15.31 -23.60
C ASN A 168 25.28 16.22 -22.99
N LYS A 169 25.25 17.53 -23.23
CA LYS A 169 26.18 18.48 -22.61
C LYS A 169 26.17 18.41 -21.08
N GLU A 170 25.00 18.28 -20.47
CA GLU A 170 24.89 18.12 -19.03
C GLU A 170 25.34 16.74 -18.59
N PHE A 171 24.84 15.69 -19.26
CA PHE A 171 25.09 14.30 -18.95
C PHE A 171 26.57 13.92 -19.06
N ASP A 172 27.25 14.33 -20.14
CA ASP A 172 28.64 13.97 -20.40
C ASP A 172 29.62 14.65 -19.42
N ASN A 173 29.24 15.80 -18.87
CA ASN A 173 30.00 16.50 -17.84
C ASN A 173 29.91 15.88 -16.44
N LEU A 174 29.02 14.90 -16.24
CA LEU A 174 28.84 14.25 -14.95
C LEU A 174 29.64 12.94 -14.90
N LYS A 175 30.16 12.63 -13.72
CA LYS A 175 30.83 11.36 -13.43
C LYS A 175 29.82 10.20 -13.50
N THR A 176 30.25 9.08 -14.04
CA THR A 176 29.47 7.83 -13.94
C THR A 176 29.36 7.41 -12.48
N LEU A 177 28.17 7.05 -12.06
CA LEU A 177 27.86 6.65 -10.68
C LEU A 177 28.49 5.29 -10.38
N THR A 178 29.12 5.16 -9.21
CA THR A 178 29.70 3.91 -8.72
C THR A 178 28.91 3.39 -7.50
N GLU A 179 29.11 2.13 -7.14
CA GLU A 179 28.51 1.59 -5.89
C GLU A 179 28.99 2.36 -4.66
N GLU A 180 30.26 2.76 -4.61
CA GLU A 180 30.84 3.58 -3.54
C GLU A 180 30.15 4.95 -3.43
N ASP A 181 29.86 5.58 -4.57
CA ASP A 181 29.14 6.86 -4.59
C ASP A 181 27.72 6.70 -4.00
N ILE A 182 27.04 5.58 -4.29
CA ILE A 182 25.72 5.26 -3.73
C ILE A 182 25.80 5.00 -2.22
N GLU A 183 26.79 4.26 -1.73
CA GLU A 183 27.00 4.02 -0.30
C GLU A 183 27.24 5.32 0.47
N ASN A 184 28.05 6.21 -0.10
CA ASN A 184 28.30 7.52 0.51
C ASN A 184 27.03 8.40 0.51
N TYR A 185 26.24 8.34 -0.55
CA TYR A 185 24.95 9.01 -0.62
C TYR A 185 23.95 8.42 0.38
N GLN A 186 23.91 7.11 0.55
CA GLN A 186 23.04 6.43 1.52
C GLN A 186 23.31 6.87 2.94
N LYS A 187 24.60 7.02 3.36
CA LYS A 187 24.96 7.53 4.69
C LYS A 187 24.38 8.94 4.93
N LYS A 188 24.48 9.84 3.95
CA LYS A 188 23.89 11.19 4.03
C LYS A 188 22.37 11.15 4.09
N TYR A 189 21.75 10.30 3.27
CA TYR A 189 20.30 10.08 3.22
C TYR A 189 19.75 9.62 4.59
N GLU A 190 20.39 8.61 5.20
CA GLU A 190 20.01 8.10 6.52
C GLU A 190 20.20 9.14 7.64
N GLN A 191 21.28 9.92 7.60
CA GLN A 191 21.51 11.00 8.58
C GLN A 191 20.42 12.07 8.53
N LEU A 192 20.05 12.51 7.32
CA LEU A 192 19.00 13.50 7.14
C LEU A 192 17.62 12.96 7.51
N LYS A 193 17.34 11.69 7.19
CA LYS A 193 16.09 11.03 7.58
C LYS A 193 15.95 10.94 9.10
N LYS A 194 17.02 10.55 9.81
CA LYS A 194 17.05 10.56 11.30
C LYS A 194 16.80 11.94 11.89
N LEU A 195 17.34 13.00 11.29
CA LEU A 195 17.09 14.38 11.73
C LEU A 195 15.62 14.79 11.56
N ILE A 196 14.98 14.37 10.47
CA ILE A 196 13.56 14.60 10.22
C ILE A 196 12.70 13.79 11.21
N GLU A 197 13.04 12.52 11.48
CA GLU A 197 12.35 11.67 12.44
C GLU A 197 12.46 12.20 13.88
N VAL A 198 13.63 12.69 14.30
CA VAL A 198 13.83 13.30 15.62
C VAL A 198 13.02 14.60 15.76
N ASN A 199 12.91 15.39 14.70
CA ASN A 199 12.04 16.58 14.70
C ASN A 199 10.55 16.21 14.76
N ASN A 200 10.15 15.10 14.12
CA ASN A 200 8.77 14.61 14.18
C ASN A 200 8.44 13.97 15.53
N GLN A 201 9.39 13.31 16.21
CA GLN A 201 9.19 12.74 17.57
C GLN A 201 8.97 13.82 18.65
N ASN A 202 9.46 15.04 18.45
CA ASN A 202 9.16 16.16 19.33
C ASN A 202 7.78 16.81 19.11
N LEU A 203 7.00 16.33 18.11
CA LEU A 203 5.61 16.74 17.84
C LEU A 203 4.55 15.84 18.49
N ASP A 204 4.95 14.81 19.24
CA ASP A 204 4.05 13.81 19.88
C ASP A 204 3.28 14.33 21.11
N LEU A 205 3.22 15.65 21.31
CA LEU A 205 2.34 16.28 22.31
C LEU A 205 1.06 16.87 21.69
N ASP A 206 0.87 16.76 20.38
CA ASP A 206 -0.32 17.28 19.72
C ASP A 206 -1.54 16.36 19.93
N GLU A 207 -2.67 16.98 20.20
CA GLU A 207 -3.98 16.33 20.30
C GLU A 207 -4.28 15.58 18.99
N ILE A 208 -4.53 14.26 19.06
CA ILE A 208 -4.89 13.45 17.89
C ILE A 208 -6.16 14.02 17.27
N LYS A 209 -6.09 14.47 16.02
CA LYS A 209 -7.18 15.04 15.26
C LYS A 209 -7.70 14.07 14.20
N PRO A 210 -9.00 14.12 13.88
CA PRO A 210 -9.54 13.35 12.76
C PRO A 210 -8.86 13.73 11.44
N ASN A 211 -8.55 12.75 10.60
CA ASN A 211 -8.11 12.98 9.22
C ASN A 211 -9.29 13.43 8.33
N SER A 212 -9.03 13.78 7.06
CA SER A 212 -10.04 14.28 6.10
C SER A 212 -11.25 13.35 5.98
N MET A 213 -11.00 12.06 5.80
CA MET A 213 -12.02 11.02 5.72
C MET A 213 -12.86 10.95 7.01
N GLN A 214 -12.17 10.92 8.15
CA GLN A 214 -12.83 10.83 9.46
C GLN A 214 -13.71 12.05 9.73
N VAL A 215 -13.30 13.25 9.35
CA VAL A 215 -14.13 14.47 9.47
C VAL A 215 -15.44 14.30 8.70
N GLN A 216 -15.38 13.84 7.44
CA GLN A 216 -16.57 13.65 6.63
C GLN A 216 -17.47 12.53 7.21
N ALA A 217 -16.87 11.41 7.60
CA ALA A 217 -17.59 10.28 8.20
C ALA A 217 -18.28 10.68 9.51
N LEU A 218 -17.64 11.47 10.37
CA LEU A 218 -18.19 11.98 11.63
C LEU A 218 -19.40 12.88 11.37
N LYS A 219 -19.34 13.76 10.38
CA LYS A 219 -20.46 14.60 9.98
C LYS A 219 -21.66 13.76 9.54
N ASN A 220 -21.44 12.79 8.68
CA ASN A 220 -22.49 11.92 8.18
C ASN A 220 -23.10 11.05 9.30
N LEU A 221 -22.28 10.54 10.23
CA LEU A 221 -22.74 9.80 11.40
C LEU A 221 -23.62 10.67 12.31
N GLU A 222 -23.26 11.94 12.51
CA GLU A 222 -24.08 12.88 13.28
C GLU A 222 -25.44 13.12 12.64
N GLU A 223 -25.46 13.29 11.30
CA GLU A 223 -26.71 13.46 10.55
C GLU A 223 -27.58 12.19 10.61
N THR A 224 -26.99 11.02 10.38
CA THR A 224 -27.69 9.73 10.44
C THR A 224 -28.30 9.49 11.83
N ARG A 225 -27.62 9.87 12.90
CA ARG A 225 -28.06 9.67 14.28
C ARG A 225 -29.26 10.53 14.69
N LYS A 226 -29.55 11.59 13.95
CA LYS A 226 -30.74 12.43 14.20
C LYS A 226 -32.06 11.70 13.89
N GLU A 227 -32.03 10.80 12.93
CA GLU A 227 -33.22 10.15 12.37
C GLU A 227 -33.22 8.62 12.56
N ASN A 228 -32.07 8.02 12.86
CA ASN A 228 -31.87 6.57 12.88
C ASN A 228 -31.19 6.11 14.16
N ASP A 229 -31.54 4.91 14.61
CA ASP A 229 -30.95 4.25 15.78
C ASP A 229 -29.71 3.40 15.46
N ARG A 230 -29.34 3.31 14.17
CA ARG A 230 -28.21 2.51 13.73
C ARG A 230 -27.60 3.01 12.43
N ALA A 231 -26.32 2.74 12.24
CA ALA A 231 -25.60 3.03 11.01
C ALA A 231 -24.51 2.00 10.72
N LEU A 232 -24.21 1.82 9.44
CA LEU A 232 -23.10 1.04 8.94
C LEU A 232 -22.00 1.99 8.44
N LEU A 233 -20.78 1.74 8.87
CA LEU A 233 -19.55 2.38 8.38
C LEU A 233 -18.74 1.36 7.60
N ILE A 234 -18.55 1.61 6.31
CA ILE A 234 -17.72 0.78 5.44
C ILE A 234 -16.41 1.53 5.21
N SER A 235 -15.31 0.96 5.66
CA SER A 235 -14.01 1.63 5.55
C SER A 235 -12.88 0.62 5.44
N ALA A 236 -12.01 0.81 4.44
CA ALA A 236 -10.88 -0.06 4.19
C ALA A 236 -10.01 -0.25 5.45
N THR A 237 -9.32 -1.39 5.53
CA THR A 237 -8.39 -1.66 6.64
C THR A 237 -7.24 -0.65 6.61
N GLY A 238 -6.82 -0.16 7.78
CA GLY A 238 -5.73 0.82 7.89
C GLY A 238 -6.15 2.30 7.82
N THR A 239 -7.41 2.61 7.49
CA THR A 239 -7.90 4.00 7.41
C THR A 239 -8.18 4.67 8.77
N GLY A 240 -7.97 3.95 9.87
CA GLY A 240 -8.18 4.47 11.23
C GLY A 240 -9.62 4.31 11.75
N LYS A 241 -10.33 3.23 11.36
CA LYS A 241 -11.71 2.90 11.81
C LYS A 241 -11.89 2.99 13.32
N THR A 242 -10.96 2.46 14.09
CA THR A 242 -11.00 2.45 15.56
C THR A 242 -10.94 3.86 16.14
N TYR A 243 -10.06 4.72 15.61
CA TYR A 243 -10.02 6.12 16.00
C TYR A 243 -11.30 6.87 15.61
N LEU A 244 -11.82 6.60 14.41
CA LEU A 244 -13.08 7.18 13.95
C LEU A 244 -14.23 6.86 14.90
N SER A 245 -14.37 5.59 15.32
CA SER A 245 -15.40 5.20 16.28
C SER A 245 -15.22 5.87 17.65
N ALA A 246 -13.99 6.07 18.11
CA ALA A 246 -13.71 6.78 19.37
C ALA A 246 -14.06 8.28 19.26
N PHE A 247 -13.78 8.92 18.14
CA PHE A 247 -14.19 10.30 17.87
C PHE A 247 -15.71 10.44 17.81
N ASP A 248 -16.40 9.50 17.16
CA ASP A 248 -17.84 9.52 17.05
C ASP A 248 -18.54 9.34 18.41
N VAL A 249 -18.06 8.43 19.25
CA VAL A 249 -18.51 8.28 20.64
C VAL A 249 -18.29 9.56 21.44
N LYS A 250 -17.16 10.26 21.25
CA LYS A 250 -16.88 11.55 21.89
C LYS A 250 -17.88 12.62 21.44
N GLN A 251 -18.15 12.70 20.14
CA GLN A 251 -19.11 13.64 19.55
C GLN A 251 -20.55 13.36 19.97
N ALA A 252 -20.93 12.08 20.02
CA ALA A 252 -22.25 11.64 20.48
C ALA A 252 -22.47 11.85 21.99
N LYS A 253 -21.42 12.18 22.77
CA LYS A 253 -21.47 12.33 24.23
C LYS A 253 -22.04 11.10 24.93
N ALA A 254 -21.82 9.91 24.37
CA ALA A 254 -22.32 8.66 24.94
C ALA A 254 -21.67 8.39 26.30
N LYS A 255 -22.43 7.85 27.26
CA LYS A 255 -21.97 7.62 28.64
C LYS A 255 -21.52 6.18 28.85
N LYS A 256 -22.36 5.24 28.48
CA LYS A 256 -22.12 3.79 28.58
C LYS A 256 -21.92 3.21 27.19
N ILE A 257 -20.71 2.79 26.89
CA ILE A 257 -20.31 2.34 25.56
C ILE A 257 -19.89 0.87 25.61
N LEU A 258 -20.35 0.08 24.64
CA LEU A 258 -19.89 -1.28 24.41
C LEU A 258 -19.16 -1.36 23.06
N PHE A 259 -17.93 -1.83 23.09
CA PHE A 259 -17.15 -2.15 21.88
C PHE A 259 -17.01 -3.67 21.78
N VAL A 260 -17.48 -4.26 20.69
CA VAL A 260 -17.47 -5.71 20.46
C VAL A 260 -16.56 -6.06 19.29
N ALA A 261 -15.67 -7.01 19.50
CA ALA A 261 -14.84 -7.58 18.45
C ALA A 261 -14.66 -9.11 18.64
N HIS A 262 -14.14 -9.78 17.62
CA HIS A 262 -14.01 -11.24 17.65
C HIS A 262 -12.66 -11.75 18.21
N ARG A 263 -11.66 -10.87 18.40
CA ARG A 263 -10.32 -11.22 18.92
C ARG A 263 -9.91 -10.32 20.07
N LYS A 264 -9.25 -10.90 21.08
CA LYS A 264 -8.76 -10.18 22.27
C LYS A 264 -7.74 -9.12 21.91
N VAL A 265 -6.82 -9.41 20.99
CA VAL A 265 -5.78 -8.46 20.53
C VAL A 265 -6.41 -7.19 19.93
N ILE A 266 -7.52 -7.32 19.18
CA ILE A 266 -8.25 -6.16 18.65
C ILE A 266 -8.81 -5.32 19.79
N LEU A 267 -9.39 -5.93 20.83
CA LEU A 267 -9.93 -5.21 21.98
C LEU A 267 -8.85 -4.43 22.74
N GLU A 268 -7.69 -5.05 22.97
CA GLU A 268 -6.57 -4.42 23.67
C GLU A 268 -6.03 -3.19 22.90
N ARG A 269 -5.83 -3.33 21.60
CA ARG A 269 -5.43 -2.22 20.72
C ARG A 269 -6.49 -1.12 20.64
N SER A 270 -7.76 -1.51 20.52
CA SER A 270 -8.89 -0.56 20.49
C SER A 270 -8.98 0.21 21.81
N LYS A 271 -8.78 -0.46 22.94
CA LYS A 271 -8.75 0.19 24.26
C LYS A 271 -7.66 1.27 24.32
N ILE A 272 -6.45 1.00 23.82
CA ILE A 272 -5.35 1.99 23.77
C ILE A 272 -5.75 3.18 22.90
N SER A 273 -6.35 2.95 21.73
CA SER A 273 -6.80 4.01 20.83
C SER A 273 -7.89 4.88 21.46
N TYR A 274 -8.84 4.25 22.14
CA TYR A 274 -9.91 4.95 22.88
C TYR A 274 -9.37 5.77 24.05
N GLN A 275 -8.38 5.27 24.80
CA GLN A 275 -7.75 5.99 25.89
C GLN A 275 -7.12 7.30 25.44
N ARG A 276 -6.54 7.33 24.22
CA ARG A 276 -5.95 8.54 23.65
C ARG A 276 -6.99 9.62 23.32
N ILE A 277 -8.22 9.23 22.98
CA ILE A 277 -9.30 10.14 22.56
C ILE A 277 -10.23 10.49 23.74
N LEU A 278 -10.56 9.52 24.59
CA LEU A 278 -11.54 9.64 25.69
C LEU A 278 -10.83 9.61 27.04
N LYS A 279 -9.94 10.56 27.28
CA LYS A 279 -9.01 10.61 28.44
C LYS A 279 -9.67 10.44 29.81
N ASN A 280 -10.96 10.79 29.95
CA ASN A 280 -11.67 10.85 31.24
C ASN A 280 -12.66 9.68 31.46
N LYS A 281 -12.70 8.69 30.56
CA LYS A 281 -13.60 7.54 30.70
C LYS A 281 -12.89 6.33 31.31
N LYS A 282 -13.56 5.59 32.17
CA LYS A 282 -13.10 4.28 32.63
C LYS A 282 -13.20 3.29 31.46
N MET A 283 -12.18 2.47 31.27
CA MET A 283 -12.11 1.51 30.16
C MET A 283 -11.72 0.13 30.68
N GLU A 284 -12.60 -0.83 30.49
CA GLU A 284 -12.40 -2.20 30.98
C GLU A 284 -12.67 -3.23 29.88
N ILE A 285 -11.93 -4.34 29.93
CA ILE A 285 -12.21 -5.51 29.11
C ILE A 285 -13.13 -6.43 29.91
N PHE A 286 -14.23 -6.85 29.31
CA PHE A 286 -15.21 -7.73 29.93
C PHE A 286 -14.63 -9.13 30.08
N ASP A 287 -14.42 -9.54 31.31
CA ASP A 287 -13.96 -10.88 31.72
C ASP A 287 -14.75 -11.41 32.92
N SER A 288 -14.30 -12.52 33.52
CA SER A 288 -14.95 -13.14 34.69
C SER A 288 -14.97 -12.29 35.95
N ASN A 289 -14.12 -11.26 36.03
CA ASN A 289 -13.98 -10.39 37.21
C ASN A 289 -14.65 -9.03 37.00
N PHE A 290 -15.32 -8.84 35.87
CA PHE A 290 -15.96 -7.57 35.54
C PHE A 290 -17.09 -7.26 36.51
N GLN A 291 -17.15 -6.01 36.98
CA GLN A 291 -18.22 -5.48 37.83
C GLN A 291 -18.82 -4.23 37.24
N ILE A 292 -20.16 -4.17 37.22
CA ILE A 292 -20.90 -2.99 36.79
C ILE A 292 -20.52 -1.79 37.67
N ASN A 293 -20.44 -0.64 37.06
CA ASN A 293 -20.06 0.60 37.73
C ASN A 293 -20.95 1.76 37.20
N ASP A 294 -21.24 2.70 38.10
CA ASP A 294 -22.13 3.83 37.78
C ASP A 294 -21.46 4.97 37.01
N LYS A 295 -20.15 4.94 36.85
CA LYS A 295 -19.41 5.96 36.10
C LYS A 295 -19.53 5.77 34.60
N ASP A 296 -19.30 6.84 33.84
CA ASP A 296 -19.16 6.80 32.40
C ASP A 296 -18.01 5.84 32.03
N GLU A 297 -18.30 4.84 31.18
CA GLU A 297 -17.35 3.80 30.87
C GLU A 297 -17.43 3.30 29.44
N VAL A 298 -16.33 2.68 28.98
CA VAL A 298 -16.26 1.90 27.76
C VAL A 298 -15.92 0.46 28.13
N VAL A 299 -16.81 -0.45 27.81
CA VAL A 299 -16.63 -1.89 28.00
C VAL A 299 -16.22 -2.51 26.67
N PHE A 300 -15.09 -3.19 26.65
CA PHE A 300 -14.60 -3.94 25.49
C PHE A 300 -14.89 -5.42 25.69
N ALA A 301 -15.63 -6.06 24.80
CA ALA A 301 -16.04 -7.44 24.96
C ALA A 301 -15.78 -8.28 23.72
N MET A 302 -15.26 -9.51 23.92
CA MET A 302 -15.24 -10.50 22.83
C MET A 302 -16.66 -11.03 22.59
N VAL A 303 -17.05 -11.11 21.30
CA VAL A 303 -18.36 -11.66 20.93
C VAL A 303 -18.59 -13.06 21.51
N GLN A 304 -17.57 -13.95 21.46
CA GLN A 304 -17.64 -15.31 21.97
C GLN A 304 -17.79 -15.39 23.49
N THR A 305 -17.40 -14.34 24.20
CA THR A 305 -17.56 -14.26 25.64
C THR A 305 -18.93 -13.67 25.97
N LEU A 306 -19.27 -12.54 25.33
CA LEU A 306 -20.47 -11.78 25.66
C LEU A 306 -21.78 -12.50 25.26
N ASN A 307 -21.80 -13.27 24.15
CA ASN A 307 -22.99 -13.94 23.64
C ASN A 307 -23.57 -15.03 24.55
N LYS A 308 -22.85 -15.44 25.60
CA LYS A 308 -23.35 -16.43 26.55
C LYS A 308 -24.44 -15.76 27.41
N GLU A 309 -25.59 -16.44 27.56
CA GLU A 309 -26.76 -15.90 28.29
C GLU A 309 -26.41 -15.38 29.68
N LYS A 310 -25.59 -16.11 30.44
CA LYS A 310 -25.11 -15.68 31.75
C LYS A 310 -24.34 -14.35 31.74
N ASN A 311 -23.62 -14.08 30.64
CA ASN A 311 -22.79 -12.89 30.47
C ASN A 311 -23.61 -11.71 29.93
N LEU A 312 -24.59 -11.96 29.05
CA LEU A 312 -25.55 -10.97 28.62
C LEU A 312 -26.35 -10.45 29.80
N ASN A 313 -26.83 -11.36 30.67
CA ASN A 313 -27.64 -11.03 31.85
C ASN A 313 -26.87 -10.25 32.96
N VAL A 314 -25.55 -10.08 32.83
CA VAL A 314 -24.79 -9.16 33.69
C VAL A 314 -25.25 -7.74 33.49
N PHE A 315 -25.67 -7.37 32.29
CA PHE A 315 -26.07 -6.01 31.95
C PHE A 315 -27.60 -5.91 31.76
N PRO A 316 -28.25 -4.84 32.26
CA PRO A 316 -29.60 -4.47 31.81
C PRO A 316 -29.64 -4.29 30.28
N LYS A 317 -30.77 -4.57 29.65
CA LYS A 317 -30.90 -4.50 28.17
C LYS A 317 -30.65 -3.10 27.61
N ASP A 318 -30.87 -2.08 28.37
CA ASP A 318 -30.69 -0.66 28.05
C ASP A 318 -29.46 -0.02 28.71
N TYR A 319 -28.55 -0.88 29.23
CA TYR A 319 -27.36 -0.39 29.95
C TYR A 319 -26.43 0.45 29.08
N PHE A 320 -26.23 0.05 27.81
CA PHE A 320 -25.38 0.76 26.91
C PHE A 320 -26.12 1.78 26.05
N ASP A 321 -25.68 3.04 26.08
CA ASP A 321 -26.20 4.07 25.17
C ASP A 321 -25.76 3.85 23.75
N TYR A 322 -24.52 3.36 23.58
CA TYR A 322 -23.82 3.24 22.31
C TYR A 322 -23.15 1.89 22.20
N ILE A 323 -23.41 1.17 21.13
CA ILE A 323 -22.78 -0.12 20.84
C ILE A 323 -22.03 -0.01 19.52
N ILE A 324 -20.76 -0.41 19.52
CA ILE A 324 -19.92 -0.54 18.34
C ILE A 324 -19.65 -2.03 18.11
N ILE A 325 -19.89 -2.49 16.88
CA ILE A 325 -19.54 -3.85 16.45
C ILE A 325 -18.47 -3.72 15.37
N ASP A 326 -17.25 -4.12 15.71
CA ASP A 326 -16.14 -4.17 14.76
C ASP A 326 -16.19 -5.47 13.95
N GLU A 327 -15.77 -5.41 12.70
CA GLU A 327 -15.85 -6.48 11.70
C GLU A 327 -17.27 -7.08 11.62
N VAL A 328 -18.26 -6.18 11.53
CA VAL A 328 -19.67 -6.55 11.58
C VAL A 328 -20.16 -7.40 10.41
N HIS A 329 -19.33 -7.61 9.38
CA HIS A 329 -19.60 -8.60 8.34
C HIS A 329 -19.81 -10.02 8.91
N HIS A 330 -19.30 -10.34 10.10
CA HIS A 330 -19.63 -11.56 10.82
C HIS A 330 -21.02 -11.55 11.49
N GLY A 331 -21.77 -10.44 11.39
CA GLY A 331 -23.06 -10.22 12.06
C GLY A 331 -24.16 -11.25 11.79
N GLY A 332 -24.06 -12.01 10.67
CA GLY A 332 -24.96 -13.13 10.39
C GLY A 332 -24.81 -14.33 11.31
N ALA A 333 -23.67 -14.47 12.01
CA ALA A 333 -23.47 -15.57 12.93
C ALA A 333 -24.39 -15.47 14.16
N LYS A 334 -24.84 -16.62 14.67
CA LYS A 334 -25.73 -16.69 15.86
C LYS A 334 -25.18 -15.94 17.07
N THR A 335 -23.87 -15.91 17.22
CA THR A 335 -23.18 -15.23 18.31
C THR A 335 -23.39 -13.71 18.30
N TYR A 336 -23.43 -13.10 17.13
CA TYR A 336 -23.72 -11.67 16.99
C TYR A 336 -25.23 -11.39 17.11
N GLN A 337 -26.06 -12.28 16.56
CA GLN A 337 -27.51 -12.12 16.61
C GLN A 337 -28.04 -12.09 18.05
N SER A 338 -27.48 -12.88 18.96
CA SER A 338 -27.89 -12.84 20.39
C SER A 338 -27.59 -11.47 21.03
N ILE A 339 -26.49 -10.82 20.68
CA ILE A 339 -26.14 -9.48 21.17
C ILE A 339 -27.11 -8.44 20.62
N PHE A 340 -27.41 -8.46 19.32
CA PHE A 340 -28.35 -7.54 18.68
C PHE A 340 -29.79 -7.67 19.22
N GLN A 341 -30.20 -8.88 19.57
CA GLN A 341 -31.54 -9.13 20.12
C GLN A 341 -31.67 -8.75 21.60
N TYR A 342 -30.56 -8.88 22.33
CA TYR A 342 -30.56 -8.62 23.77
C TYR A 342 -30.54 -7.13 24.11
N PHE A 343 -29.55 -6.39 23.57
CA PHE A 343 -29.35 -4.99 23.92
C PHE A 343 -30.24 -4.04 23.11
N LYS A 344 -30.61 -2.94 23.77
CA LYS A 344 -31.42 -1.85 23.20
C LYS A 344 -30.67 -0.52 23.34
N PRO A 345 -29.58 -0.30 22.62
CA PRO A 345 -28.84 0.95 22.69
C PRO A 345 -29.61 2.10 22.05
N LYS A 346 -29.26 3.34 22.37
CA LYS A 346 -29.73 4.53 21.64
C LYS A 346 -29.17 4.59 20.25
N PHE A 347 -27.95 4.08 20.06
CA PHE A 347 -27.33 3.99 18.74
C PHE A 347 -26.44 2.75 18.60
N LEU A 348 -26.56 2.07 17.48
CA LEU A 348 -25.76 0.92 17.09
C LEU A 348 -24.90 1.25 15.86
N LEU A 349 -23.59 1.22 15.98
CA LEU A 349 -22.64 1.40 14.89
C LEU A 349 -22.02 0.07 14.49
N GLY A 350 -22.21 -0.34 13.24
CA GLY A 350 -21.47 -1.43 12.63
C GLY A 350 -20.29 -0.91 11.83
N ILE A 351 -19.13 -1.54 11.95
CA ILE A 351 -17.93 -1.18 11.21
C ILE A 351 -17.42 -2.40 10.47
N THR A 352 -17.10 -2.24 9.18
CA THR A 352 -16.47 -3.30 8.37
C THR A 352 -15.65 -2.72 7.24
N ALA A 353 -14.67 -3.48 6.77
CA ALA A 353 -13.96 -3.18 5.52
C ALA A 353 -14.61 -3.88 4.31
N THR A 354 -15.26 -5.01 4.52
CA THR A 354 -15.82 -5.92 3.50
C THR A 354 -17.25 -6.29 3.85
N PRO A 355 -18.24 -5.50 3.43
CA PRO A 355 -19.65 -5.80 3.71
C PRO A 355 -20.18 -6.97 2.87
N GLU A 356 -19.52 -7.31 1.75
CA GLU A 356 -19.89 -8.41 0.87
C GLU A 356 -19.59 -9.76 1.52
N ARG A 357 -20.54 -10.69 1.46
CA ARG A 357 -20.43 -12.04 2.04
C ARG A 357 -20.75 -13.09 1.01
N THR A 358 -20.19 -14.28 1.21
CA THR A 358 -20.40 -15.45 0.35
C THR A 358 -21.59 -16.32 0.79
N ASP A 359 -22.22 -16.03 1.95
CA ASP A 359 -23.28 -16.82 2.58
C ASP A 359 -24.69 -16.17 2.50
N ASP A 360 -24.90 -15.28 1.54
CA ASP A 360 -26.15 -14.56 1.26
C ASP A 360 -26.71 -13.71 2.42
N PHE A 361 -25.98 -13.56 3.55
CA PHE A 361 -26.41 -12.69 4.63
C PHE A 361 -26.23 -11.22 4.26
N ASN A 362 -27.34 -10.48 4.24
CA ASN A 362 -27.34 -9.06 3.89
C ASN A 362 -27.07 -8.18 5.13
N ILE A 363 -25.82 -7.73 5.29
CA ILE A 363 -25.43 -6.86 6.40
C ILE A 363 -26.13 -5.49 6.35
N TYR A 364 -26.41 -4.96 5.16
CA TYR A 364 -27.09 -3.67 5.00
C TYR A 364 -28.51 -3.70 5.61
N GLN A 365 -29.22 -4.82 5.49
CA GLN A 365 -30.53 -4.99 6.09
C GLN A 365 -30.50 -4.91 7.62
N LEU A 366 -29.43 -5.41 8.27
CA LEU A 366 -29.25 -5.35 9.72
C LEU A 366 -29.16 -3.89 10.22
N PHE A 367 -28.67 -2.99 9.38
CA PHE A 367 -28.55 -1.56 9.66
C PHE A 367 -29.61 -0.71 8.96
N ASN A 368 -30.75 -1.32 8.54
CA ASN A 368 -31.84 -0.64 7.83
C ASN A 368 -31.36 0.14 6.59
N TYR A 369 -30.29 -0.34 5.94
CA TYR A 369 -29.61 0.30 4.80
C TYR A 369 -29.02 1.69 5.11
N ASN A 370 -28.86 2.06 6.38
CA ASN A 370 -28.25 3.31 6.81
C ASN A 370 -26.72 3.22 6.71
N VAL A 371 -26.15 3.43 5.53
CA VAL A 371 -24.71 3.56 5.33
C VAL A 371 -24.32 5.02 5.56
N ALA A 372 -23.70 5.30 6.69
CA ALA A 372 -23.29 6.67 7.03
C ALA A 372 -22.09 7.12 6.19
N TYR A 373 -21.15 6.22 5.94
CA TYR A 373 -19.98 6.51 5.12
C TYR A 373 -19.39 5.23 4.51
N GLU A 374 -18.88 5.35 3.30
CA GLU A 374 -18.21 4.27 2.59
C GLU A 374 -16.93 4.79 1.92
N ILE A 375 -15.80 4.13 2.21
CA ILE A 375 -14.53 4.31 1.50
C ILE A 375 -13.87 2.96 1.29
N ARG A 376 -13.71 2.60 0.04
CA ARG A 376 -13.09 1.34 -0.37
C ARG A 376 -11.58 1.47 -0.46
N LEU A 377 -10.88 0.32 -0.62
CA LEU A 377 -9.43 0.28 -0.69
C LEU A 377 -8.85 1.23 -1.76
N GLN A 378 -9.45 1.23 -2.95
CA GLN A 378 -8.99 2.06 -4.05
C GLN A 378 -9.17 3.55 -3.76
N ASP A 379 -10.31 3.94 -3.20
CA ASP A 379 -10.60 5.33 -2.82
C ASP A 379 -9.66 5.79 -1.71
N ALA A 380 -9.43 4.92 -0.70
CA ALA A 380 -8.52 5.21 0.40
C ALA A 380 -7.06 5.37 -0.05
N MET A 381 -6.62 4.64 -1.08
CA MET A 381 -5.32 4.86 -1.70
C MET A 381 -5.30 6.17 -2.51
N THR A 382 -6.37 6.49 -3.22
CA THR A 382 -6.48 7.73 -4.00
C THR A 382 -6.48 8.97 -3.10
N GLU A 383 -7.08 8.88 -1.92
CA GLU A 383 -7.08 9.92 -0.89
C GLU A 383 -5.82 9.93 -0.01
N GLU A 384 -4.78 9.16 -0.36
CA GLU A 384 -3.50 9.06 0.38
C GLU A 384 -3.64 8.61 1.84
N LEU A 385 -4.75 7.97 2.19
CA LEU A 385 -4.99 7.40 3.52
C LEU A 385 -4.27 6.07 3.72
N LEU A 386 -3.97 5.38 2.62
CA LEU A 386 -3.26 4.10 2.60
C LEU A 386 -2.06 4.18 1.67
N CYS A 387 -0.99 3.50 2.06
CA CYS A 387 0.19 3.33 1.22
C CYS A 387 -0.19 2.56 -0.05
N PRO A 388 0.13 3.06 -1.24
CA PRO A 388 -0.06 2.30 -2.47
C PRO A 388 0.85 1.07 -2.49
N PHE A 389 0.41 0.03 -3.19
CA PHE A 389 1.18 -1.21 -3.34
C PHE A 389 1.25 -1.65 -4.80
N HIS A 390 2.31 -2.40 -5.13
CA HIS A 390 2.46 -3.04 -6.42
C HIS A 390 2.04 -4.50 -6.33
N TYR A 391 1.22 -4.95 -7.27
CA TYR A 391 0.82 -6.33 -7.39
C TYR A 391 1.49 -6.96 -8.63
N PHE A 392 2.21 -8.06 -8.40
CA PHE A 392 2.89 -8.82 -9.45
C PHE A 392 2.32 -10.23 -9.51
N GLY A 393 1.70 -10.60 -10.63
CA GLY A 393 1.33 -11.98 -10.93
C GLY A 393 2.55 -12.73 -11.48
N ILE A 394 3.07 -13.69 -10.71
CA ILE A 394 4.28 -14.44 -11.07
C ILE A 394 3.89 -15.89 -11.33
N SER A 395 4.23 -16.41 -12.50
CA SER A 395 4.07 -17.82 -12.78
C SER A 395 5.03 -18.64 -11.92
N ASP A 396 4.50 -19.62 -11.19
CA ASP A 396 5.32 -20.56 -10.44
C ASP A 396 6.09 -21.48 -11.40
N ILE A 397 7.11 -22.15 -10.88
CA ILE A 397 7.94 -23.03 -11.71
C ILE A 397 7.18 -24.29 -12.16
N VAL A 398 7.53 -24.78 -13.31
CA VAL A 398 7.08 -26.10 -13.79
C VAL A 398 8.02 -27.17 -13.24
N ILE A 399 7.46 -28.18 -12.53
CA ILE A 399 8.18 -29.33 -11.98
C ILE A 399 7.68 -30.59 -12.65
N ASP A 400 8.58 -31.35 -13.29
CA ASP A 400 8.26 -32.57 -14.04
C ASP A 400 7.15 -32.36 -15.10
N GLY A 401 7.18 -31.22 -15.81
CA GLY A 401 6.22 -30.90 -16.86
C GLY A 401 4.81 -30.51 -16.36
N LYS A 402 4.62 -30.34 -15.06
CA LYS A 402 3.33 -29.94 -14.46
C LYS A 402 3.46 -28.63 -13.69
N SER A 403 2.47 -27.76 -13.84
CA SER A 403 2.31 -26.56 -13.01
C SER A 403 2.02 -26.96 -11.56
N ILE A 404 2.38 -26.09 -10.63
CA ILE A 404 2.05 -26.24 -9.21
C ILE A 404 0.57 -25.89 -9.01
N ASP A 405 -0.13 -26.73 -8.26
CA ASP A 405 -1.54 -26.59 -7.87
C ASP A 405 -1.77 -26.97 -6.41
N GLU A 406 -2.99 -26.84 -5.92
CA GLU A 406 -3.37 -27.18 -4.54
C GLU A 406 -3.15 -28.67 -4.18
N LYS A 407 -3.12 -29.56 -5.18
CA LYS A 407 -2.90 -31.01 -5.02
C LYS A 407 -1.42 -31.40 -5.08
N THR A 408 -0.56 -30.45 -5.35
CA THR A 408 0.89 -30.69 -5.46
C THR A 408 1.47 -31.15 -4.11
N SER A 409 2.30 -32.18 -4.15
CA SER A 409 2.92 -32.74 -2.93
C SER A 409 3.86 -31.73 -2.26
N ILE A 410 3.93 -31.78 -0.92
CA ILE A 410 4.78 -30.90 -0.11
C ILE A 410 6.24 -30.98 -0.58
N LYS A 411 6.75 -32.16 -0.91
CA LYS A 411 8.11 -32.34 -1.45
C LYS A 411 8.37 -31.49 -2.70
N LYS A 412 7.39 -31.30 -3.57
CA LYS A 412 7.49 -30.43 -4.76
C LYS A 412 7.33 -28.96 -4.39
N LEU A 413 6.38 -28.63 -3.49
CA LEU A 413 6.16 -27.28 -2.99
C LEU A 413 7.38 -26.70 -2.24
N THR A 414 8.17 -27.55 -1.62
CA THR A 414 9.38 -27.19 -0.87
C THR A 414 10.69 -27.57 -1.59
N SER A 415 10.65 -27.84 -2.90
CA SER A 415 11.85 -28.19 -3.66
C SER A 415 12.86 -27.03 -3.70
N ASP A 416 14.15 -27.35 -3.71
CA ASP A 416 15.24 -26.34 -3.72
C ASP A 416 15.11 -25.38 -4.89
N LYS A 417 14.67 -25.90 -6.06
CA LYS A 417 14.42 -25.08 -7.24
C LYS A 417 13.33 -24.04 -6.99
N ARG A 418 12.24 -24.41 -6.31
CA ARG A 418 11.14 -23.48 -5.97
C ARG A 418 11.56 -22.49 -4.90
N VAL A 419 12.26 -22.93 -3.86
CA VAL A 419 12.81 -22.07 -2.82
C VAL A 419 13.71 -20.99 -3.41
N LYS A 420 14.64 -21.38 -4.30
CA LYS A 420 15.50 -20.45 -5.01
C LYS A 420 14.69 -19.47 -5.84
N HIS A 421 13.69 -19.93 -6.57
CA HIS A 421 12.80 -19.09 -7.38
C HIS A 421 12.05 -18.06 -6.51
N ILE A 422 11.48 -18.47 -5.36
CA ILE A 422 10.79 -17.58 -4.42
C ILE A 422 11.75 -16.48 -3.94
N LEU A 423 12.93 -16.84 -3.47
CA LEU A 423 13.94 -15.89 -2.97
C LEU A 423 14.45 -14.94 -4.07
N GLU A 424 14.70 -15.46 -5.29
CA GLU A 424 15.10 -14.65 -6.44
C GLU A 424 14.01 -13.64 -6.82
N LYS A 425 12.73 -14.07 -6.86
CA LYS A 425 11.61 -13.18 -7.19
C LYS A 425 11.35 -12.16 -6.10
N SER A 426 11.41 -12.57 -4.82
CA SER A 426 11.32 -11.65 -3.69
C SER A 426 12.36 -10.52 -3.78
N ARG A 427 13.60 -10.85 -4.07
CA ARG A 427 14.68 -9.86 -4.23
C ARG A 427 14.55 -9.04 -5.52
N TYR A 428 14.10 -9.66 -6.62
CA TYR A 428 13.96 -8.98 -7.91
C TYR A 428 12.90 -7.89 -7.86
N TYR A 429 11.69 -8.19 -7.35
CA TYR A 429 10.60 -7.21 -7.22
C TYR A 429 10.83 -6.22 -6.08
N SER A 430 11.79 -6.52 -5.20
CA SER A 430 12.26 -5.62 -4.16
C SER A 430 11.16 -5.22 -3.15
N TYR A 431 11.40 -4.20 -2.37
CA TYR A 431 10.55 -3.71 -1.29
C TYR A 431 10.87 -2.23 -1.02
N SER A 432 9.95 -1.49 -0.43
CA SER A 432 10.22 -0.14 0.07
C SER A 432 10.80 -0.19 1.49
N GLY A 433 11.51 0.86 1.90
CA GLY A 433 12.16 0.92 3.21
C GLY A 433 13.60 0.38 3.21
N GLU A 434 14.24 0.34 4.37
CA GLU A 434 15.69 0.05 4.51
C GLU A 434 16.01 -1.45 4.48
N ARG A 435 15.11 -2.28 4.97
CA ARG A 435 15.29 -3.73 5.09
C ARG A 435 14.03 -4.49 4.67
N LEU A 436 14.21 -5.72 4.23
CA LEU A 436 13.11 -6.60 3.89
C LEU A 436 12.39 -7.07 5.17
N SER A 437 11.09 -6.94 5.16
CA SER A 437 10.17 -7.50 6.16
C SER A 437 9.00 -8.13 5.39
N CYS A 438 9.07 -9.43 5.16
CA CYS A 438 8.18 -10.14 4.25
C CYS A 438 7.27 -11.12 4.98
N LEU A 439 5.97 -11.08 4.65
CA LEU A 439 5.02 -12.14 5.01
C LEU A 439 4.83 -13.09 3.82
N ILE A 440 4.96 -14.38 4.06
CA ILE A 440 4.65 -15.43 3.08
C ILE A 440 3.45 -16.23 3.59
N PHE A 441 2.42 -16.34 2.76
CA PHE A 441 1.23 -17.14 3.06
C PHE A 441 1.28 -18.48 2.32
N VAL A 442 1.19 -19.57 3.08
CA VAL A 442 1.14 -20.94 2.58
C VAL A 442 -0.07 -21.68 3.14
N SER A 443 -0.41 -22.84 2.54
CA SER A 443 -1.62 -23.57 2.90
C SER A 443 -1.41 -24.62 4.00
N LYS A 444 -0.18 -25.06 4.28
CA LYS A 444 0.10 -26.19 5.18
C LYS A 444 1.22 -25.86 6.17
N VAL A 445 1.04 -26.28 7.42
CA VAL A 445 2.03 -26.07 8.50
C VAL A 445 3.36 -26.79 8.19
N GLU A 446 3.29 -28.00 7.64
CA GLU A 446 4.47 -28.77 7.24
C GLU A 446 5.26 -28.05 6.13
N GLU A 447 4.55 -27.47 5.12
CA GLU A 447 5.18 -26.67 4.08
C GLU A 447 5.92 -25.47 4.68
N ALA A 448 5.28 -24.73 5.61
CA ALA A 448 5.89 -23.60 6.28
C ALA A 448 7.19 -23.98 7.02
N LYS A 449 7.17 -25.06 7.79
CA LYS A 449 8.33 -25.55 8.55
C LYS A 449 9.51 -25.92 7.64
N ILE A 450 9.25 -26.67 6.57
CA ILE A 450 10.30 -27.07 5.62
C ILE A 450 10.84 -25.87 4.84
N LEU A 451 9.97 -24.92 4.45
CA LEU A 451 10.44 -23.69 3.78
C LEU A 451 11.37 -22.88 4.68
N VAL A 452 11.08 -22.77 6.00
CA VAL A 452 11.95 -22.08 6.95
C VAL A 452 13.32 -22.75 7.01
N GLU A 453 13.38 -24.09 7.15
CA GLU A 453 14.64 -24.85 7.17
C GLU A 453 15.47 -24.53 5.92
N LYS A 454 14.85 -24.58 4.75
CA LYS A 454 15.53 -24.30 3.48
C LYS A 454 15.93 -22.84 3.30
N PHE A 455 15.16 -21.89 3.83
CA PHE A 455 15.55 -20.47 3.84
C PHE A 455 16.79 -20.27 4.72
N LEU A 456 16.84 -20.91 5.89
CA LEU A 456 18.00 -20.87 6.79
C LEU A 456 19.25 -21.50 6.13
N GLU A 457 19.12 -22.60 5.40
CA GLU A 457 20.20 -23.20 4.59
C GLU A 457 20.76 -22.25 3.54
N GLN A 458 19.92 -21.34 3.02
CA GLN A 458 20.35 -20.29 2.08
C GLN A 458 20.83 -19.01 2.79
N GLY A 459 21.01 -19.05 4.12
CA GLY A 459 21.44 -17.90 4.91
C GLY A 459 20.37 -16.82 5.12
N VAL A 460 19.11 -17.15 4.85
CA VAL A 460 17.95 -16.23 4.95
C VAL A 460 17.22 -16.50 6.27
N LYS A 461 17.06 -15.45 7.08
CA LYS A 461 16.43 -15.56 8.40
C LYS A 461 14.91 -15.59 8.31
N ALA A 462 14.30 -16.69 8.66
CA ALA A 462 12.86 -16.92 8.58
C ALA A 462 12.30 -17.65 9.82
N ILE A 463 11.00 -17.48 10.07
CA ILE A 463 10.24 -18.22 11.08
C ILE A 463 8.89 -18.64 10.53
N ALA A 464 8.40 -19.82 10.95
CA ALA A 464 7.05 -20.30 10.61
C ALA A 464 6.11 -20.01 11.77
N LEU A 465 4.90 -19.54 11.45
CA LEU A 465 3.82 -19.30 12.40
C LEU A 465 2.50 -19.88 11.92
N SER A 466 1.77 -20.49 12.84
CA SER A 466 0.45 -21.08 12.57
C SER A 466 -0.48 -20.91 13.76
N SER A 467 -1.66 -21.54 13.72
CA SER A 467 -2.59 -21.60 14.84
C SER A 467 -2.02 -22.38 16.06
N GLU A 468 -0.99 -23.18 15.87
CA GLU A 468 -0.30 -23.92 16.94
C GLU A 468 0.53 -22.99 17.87
N ASN A 469 0.92 -21.82 17.39
CA ASN A 469 1.72 -20.85 18.15
C ASN A 469 0.85 -20.01 19.07
N SER A 470 1.33 -19.76 20.29
CA SER A 470 0.71 -18.85 21.23
C SER A 470 0.78 -17.39 20.76
N ASP A 471 -0.07 -16.53 21.32
CA ASP A 471 -0.06 -15.11 21.02
C ASP A 471 1.29 -14.46 21.38
N ASN A 472 1.92 -14.88 22.48
CA ASN A 472 3.25 -14.39 22.88
C ASN A 472 4.33 -14.75 21.84
N GLU A 473 4.32 -15.96 21.28
CA GLU A 473 5.26 -16.37 20.23
C GLU A 473 5.07 -15.57 18.94
N ARG A 474 3.82 -15.25 18.60
CA ARG A 474 3.50 -14.42 17.44
C ARG A 474 3.98 -12.97 17.62
N GLU A 475 3.75 -12.40 18.79
CA GLU A 475 4.24 -11.05 19.14
C GLU A 475 5.78 -11.00 19.16
N GLU A 476 6.42 -12.03 19.70
CA GLU A 476 7.88 -12.15 19.69
C GLU A 476 8.44 -12.21 18.25
N ALA A 477 7.81 -12.97 17.36
CA ALA A 477 8.20 -13.04 15.95
C ALA A 477 8.04 -11.70 15.24
N ILE A 478 6.93 -10.97 15.49
CA ILE A 478 6.73 -9.62 14.96
C ILE A 478 7.82 -8.68 15.47
N ARG A 479 8.11 -8.70 16.76
CA ARG A 479 9.16 -7.90 17.37
C ARG A 479 10.54 -8.19 16.77
N LYS A 480 10.88 -9.44 16.53
CA LYS A 480 12.12 -9.85 15.84
C LYS A 480 12.19 -9.32 14.42
N MET A 481 11.06 -9.30 13.70
CA MET A 481 10.98 -8.71 12.37
C MET A 481 11.17 -7.19 12.43
N GLU A 482 10.54 -6.50 13.37
CA GLU A 482 10.69 -5.06 13.61
C GLU A 482 12.13 -4.67 13.97
N GLN A 483 12.86 -5.54 14.69
CA GLN A 483 14.27 -5.33 15.03
C GLN A 483 15.24 -5.75 13.91
N GLY A 484 14.73 -6.40 12.84
CA GLY A 484 15.54 -6.89 11.71
C GLY A 484 16.32 -8.16 12.03
N GLU A 485 15.94 -8.88 13.08
CA GLU A 485 16.50 -10.19 13.39
C GLU A 485 16.05 -11.28 12.45
N ILE A 486 14.85 -11.13 11.87
CA ILE A 486 14.31 -11.99 10.83
C ILE A 486 13.79 -11.17 9.65
N GLU A 487 13.86 -11.74 8.44
CA GLU A 487 13.42 -11.12 7.18
C GLU A 487 12.04 -11.64 6.74
N TYR A 488 11.74 -12.91 7.04
CA TYR A 488 10.52 -13.59 6.57
C TYR A 488 9.75 -14.22 7.72
N ILE A 489 8.44 -14.00 7.73
CA ILE A 489 7.48 -14.79 8.50
C ILE A 489 6.65 -15.60 7.51
N ILE A 490 6.69 -16.93 7.60
CA ILE A 490 5.88 -17.84 6.79
C ILE A 490 4.66 -18.26 7.60
N SER A 491 3.47 -17.84 7.15
CA SER A 491 2.22 -17.91 7.89
C SER A 491 1.24 -18.91 7.32
N VAL A 492 0.57 -19.67 8.19
CA VAL A 492 -0.53 -20.59 7.85
C VAL A 492 -1.77 -20.19 8.62
N ASP A 493 -2.82 -19.75 7.93
CA ASP A 493 -4.14 -19.38 8.44
C ASP A 493 -4.20 -18.41 9.63
N ILE A 494 -3.09 -17.73 9.90
CA ILE A 494 -3.01 -16.59 10.80
C ILE A 494 -2.62 -15.35 10.01
N PHE A 495 -2.81 -14.19 10.58
CA PHE A 495 -2.55 -12.90 9.92
C PHE A 495 -3.43 -12.59 8.69
N ASN A 496 -4.49 -13.35 8.47
CA ASN A 496 -5.46 -13.07 7.39
C ASN A 496 -6.34 -11.86 7.70
N GLU A 497 -6.63 -11.62 9.00
CA GLU A 497 -7.51 -10.56 9.48
C GLU A 497 -7.04 -10.00 10.82
N GLY A 498 -7.31 -8.71 11.08
CA GLY A 498 -7.10 -8.06 12.38
C GLY A 498 -5.63 -7.90 12.77
N VAL A 499 -4.72 -7.90 11.81
CA VAL A 499 -3.28 -7.74 12.04
C VAL A 499 -2.82 -6.39 11.53
N ASP A 500 -2.00 -5.73 12.35
CA ASP A 500 -1.30 -4.51 11.99
C ASP A 500 0.19 -4.71 12.29
N ILE A 501 0.98 -4.84 11.23
CA ILE A 501 2.44 -5.02 11.29
C ILE A 501 3.09 -3.97 10.39
N PRO A 502 3.30 -2.75 10.89
CA PRO A 502 3.74 -1.61 10.07
C PRO A 502 5.09 -1.81 9.38
N CYS A 503 5.95 -2.69 9.91
CA CYS A 503 7.26 -2.96 9.32
C CYS A 503 7.18 -3.82 8.04
N VAL A 504 6.06 -4.51 7.77
CA VAL A 504 5.91 -5.35 6.57
C VAL A 504 5.88 -4.50 5.30
N ASN A 505 6.77 -4.81 4.38
CA ASN A 505 6.93 -4.11 3.12
C ASN A 505 6.93 -5.03 1.88
N GLN A 506 6.74 -6.32 2.09
CA GLN A 506 6.50 -7.28 1.02
C GLN A 506 5.56 -8.40 1.49
N VAL A 507 4.67 -8.84 0.62
CA VAL A 507 3.76 -9.97 0.86
C VAL A 507 3.85 -10.94 -0.32
N ILE A 508 4.00 -12.23 -0.03
CA ILE A 508 4.05 -13.31 -1.03
C ILE A 508 2.92 -14.30 -0.75
N LEU A 509 2.10 -14.53 -1.75
CA LEU A 509 1.02 -15.51 -1.70
C LEU A 509 1.44 -16.75 -2.49
N LEU A 510 1.65 -17.88 -1.82
CA LEU A 510 2.04 -19.17 -2.41
C LEU A 510 0.87 -20.15 -2.44
N ARG A 511 -0.36 -19.61 -2.41
CA ARG A 511 -1.61 -20.40 -2.41
C ARG A 511 -2.11 -20.62 -3.83
#